data_1fbc37ec4c05c849dd820ce186175da1
#
_entry.id   1fbc37ec4c05c849dd820ce186175da1
#
_cell.length_a   1.000
_cell.length_b   1.000
_cell.length_c   1.000
_cell.angle_alpha   90.00
_cell.angle_beta   90.00
_cell.angle_gamma   90.00
#
_symmetry.space_group_name_H-M   'P 1'
#
loop_
_entity.id
_entity.type
_entity.pdbx_description
1 polymer ?
#
loop_
_entity_poly.entity_id
_entity_poly.type
_entity_poly.pdbx_seq_one_letter_code
_entity_poly.pdbx_strand_id
1 'polypeptide(L)'
;EIDSKVPEKEWSEFLRRKHFKIKTMKLSKFNVISQGLALPIDMFDIEIPQKEGSDVTELLEIKYSNPADAKRKSDGPDKYEVMAQRHKKLFKKSWIKWLMKREWGKKLLFALFGSNQDKAIRFPNHFEYISKTDQERCENLPDILKDKTPYIRTQKCDGSSATYILEKINSHPLKKEYEFYVCSRNLRVFKETDPLVDTNDPYWEMAEKYDIESKLKDYLDKHGKCQYVCWQGEICGPKIQKNPHELSENHLFCFHMIDSDGKFDIREAKKVWDEYEMESVPIDDEEYILPDDFEEFKQTADGYYTPDVCEGHEKCSMEGWVYYKTTEPSFS
;
A
#
# COMPACT_ATOMS: atom_id res chain seq x y z
N GLU A 1 16.42 -6.24 16.04
CA GLU A 1 15.76 -5.39 15.02
C GLU A 1 14.39 -5.96 14.63
N ILE A 2 13.50 -5.11 14.13
CA ILE A 2 12.16 -5.53 13.69
C ILE A 2 12.28 -6.50 12.49
N ASP A 3 11.25 -7.35 12.36
CA ASP A 3 11.14 -8.38 11.32
C ASP A 3 12.20 -9.48 11.37
N SER A 4 13.00 -9.52 12.43
CA SER A 4 13.88 -10.66 12.69
C SER A 4 13.16 -11.76 13.47
N LYS A 5 13.60 -13.00 13.22
CA LYS A 5 13.22 -14.19 13.98
C LYS A 5 14.45 -14.70 14.72
N VAL A 6 14.35 -14.80 16.02
CA VAL A 6 15.40 -15.40 16.87
C VAL A 6 15.18 -16.91 17.02
N PRO A 7 16.25 -17.70 17.25
CA PRO A 7 16.12 -19.13 17.47
C PRO A 7 15.36 -19.44 18.77
N GLU A 8 14.77 -20.65 18.86
CA GLU A 8 14.10 -21.15 20.06
C GLU A 8 15.15 -21.65 21.07
N LYS A 9 15.67 -20.74 21.88
CA LYS A 9 16.65 -21.01 22.94
C LYS A 9 16.12 -20.47 24.28
N GLU A 10 16.75 -20.85 25.38
CA GLU A 10 16.32 -20.43 26.70
C GLU A 10 16.22 -18.92 26.86
N TRP A 11 17.22 -18.20 26.37
CA TRP A 11 17.24 -16.73 26.39
C TRP A 11 16.13 -16.05 25.56
N SER A 12 15.49 -16.76 24.64
CA SER A 12 14.42 -16.24 23.77
C SER A 12 13.02 -16.75 24.15
N GLU A 13 12.89 -17.56 25.20
CA GLU A 13 11.65 -18.23 25.62
C GLU A 13 10.47 -17.26 25.82
N PHE A 14 10.73 -16.06 26.32
CA PHE A 14 9.70 -15.02 26.51
C PHE A 14 9.05 -14.54 25.19
N LEU A 15 9.68 -14.82 24.04
CA LEU A 15 9.12 -14.53 22.72
C LEU A 15 8.26 -15.66 22.14
N ARG A 16 8.10 -16.80 22.82
CA ARG A 16 7.31 -17.96 22.36
C ARG A 16 5.91 -17.57 21.91
N ARG A 17 5.21 -16.69 22.67
CA ARG A 17 3.88 -16.21 22.31
C ARG A 17 3.86 -15.35 21.04
N LYS A 18 4.99 -14.81 20.60
CA LYS A 18 5.19 -14.03 19.38
C LYS A 18 5.85 -14.85 18.28
N HIS A 19 5.87 -16.19 18.42
CA HIS A 19 6.55 -17.12 17.50
C HIS A 19 8.02 -16.74 17.25
N PHE A 20 8.71 -16.27 18.30
CA PHE A 20 10.12 -15.85 18.28
C PHE A 20 10.41 -14.69 17.30
N LYS A 21 9.42 -13.87 16.97
CA LYS A 21 9.56 -12.70 16.11
C LYS A 21 9.66 -11.42 16.93
N ILE A 22 10.62 -10.56 16.55
CA ILE A 22 10.74 -9.21 17.08
C ILE A 22 9.84 -8.31 16.22
N LYS A 23 8.89 -7.62 16.86
CA LYS A 23 7.91 -6.75 16.21
C LYS A 23 7.93 -5.37 16.85
N THR A 24 7.65 -4.36 16.06
CA THR A 24 7.39 -3.01 16.57
C THR A 24 6.34 -3.05 17.67
N MET A 25 6.61 -2.41 18.78
CA MET A 25 5.72 -2.35 19.93
C MET A 25 5.64 -0.92 20.49
N LYS A 26 4.40 -0.43 20.64
CA LYS A 26 4.19 0.84 21.35
C LYS A 26 4.24 0.60 22.86
N LEU A 27 5.20 1.19 23.51
CA LEU A 27 5.32 1.21 24.97
C LEU A 27 4.44 2.32 25.52
N SER A 28 3.15 2.01 25.77
CA SER A 28 2.13 3.00 26.14
C SER A 28 2.50 3.80 27.39
N LYS A 29 3.20 3.20 28.36
CA LYS A 29 3.66 3.88 29.58
C LYS A 29 4.61 5.06 29.30
N PHE A 30 5.42 4.94 28.26
CA PHE A 30 6.44 5.95 27.89
C PHE A 30 6.08 6.71 26.61
N ASN A 31 4.98 6.35 25.96
CA ASN A 31 4.56 6.86 24.65
C ASN A 31 5.68 6.77 23.58
N VAL A 32 6.48 5.70 23.63
CA VAL A 32 7.61 5.45 22.73
C VAL A 32 7.33 4.21 21.90
N ILE A 33 7.80 4.23 20.65
CA ILE A 33 7.77 3.06 19.77
C ILE A 33 9.12 2.34 19.91
N SER A 34 9.07 1.06 20.29
CA SER A 34 10.23 0.18 20.31
C SER A 34 10.30 -0.58 18.99
N GLN A 35 11.41 -0.46 18.29
CA GLN A 35 11.68 -1.14 17.01
C GLN A 35 12.75 -2.24 17.13
N GLY A 36 13.14 -2.55 18.33
CA GLY A 36 14.15 -3.57 18.59
C GLY A 36 13.98 -4.21 19.96
N LEU A 37 14.89 -5.09 20.31
CA LEU A 37 14.96 -5.76 21.59
C LEU A 37 16.38 -5.62 22.13
N ALA A 38 16.52 -4.95 23.26
CA ALA A 38 17.77 -4.89 24.01
C ALA A 38 17.79 -6.02 25.04
N LEU A 39 18.83 -6.80 25.04
CA LEU A 39 19.04 -7.90 26.00
C LEU A 39 20.40 -7.74 26.67
N PRO A 40 20.52 -8.07 27.96
CA PRO A 40 21.82 -8.13 28.65
C PRO A 40 22.74 -9.17 27.97
N ILE A 41 24.02 -8.87 27.87
CA ILE A 41 24.99 -9.77 27.22
C ILE A 41 25.14 -11.10 27.98
N ASP A 42 25.00 -11.07 29.27
CA ASP A 42 25.08 -12.23 30.18
C ASP A 42 23.90 -13.21 30.09
N MET A 43 22.87 -12.84 29.32
CA MET A 43 21.78 -13.79 28.98
C MET A 43 22.18 -14.86 27.96
N PHE A 44 23.31 -14.69 27.28
CA PHE A 44 23.73 -15.61 26.22
C PHE A 44 24.81 -16.58 26.73
N ASP A 45 24.60 -17.86 26.54
CA ASP A 45 25.55 -18.92 26.90
C ASP A 45 26.76 -19.02 25.95
N ILE A 46 26.98 -18.00 25.15
CA ILE A 46 28.06 -17.89 24.17
C ILE A 46 28.81 -16.58 24.34
N GLU A 47 30.09 -16.59 23.99
CA GLU A 47 30.92 -15.40 24.07
C GLU A 47 30.53 -14.38 22.99
N ILE A 48 29.96 -13.25 23.43
CA ILE A 48 29.54 -12.15 22.56
C ILE A 48 30.69 -11.13 22.43
N PRO A 49 31.00 -10.66 21.21
CA PRO A 49 31.98 -9.60 21.00
C PRO A 49 31.63 -8.34 21.81
N GLN A 50 32.61 -7.87 22.62
CA GLN A 50 32.43 -6.71 23.49
C GLN A 50 32.53 -5.36 22.75
N LYS A 51 32.94 -5.39 21.49
CA LYS A 51 33.08 -4.18 20.66
C LYS A 51 31.69 -3.71 20.19
N GLU A 52 31.34 -2.49 20.54
CA GLU A 52 30.11 -1.84 20.07
C GLU A 52 30.06 -1.82 18.53
N GLY A 53 28.87 -2.12 17.97
CA GLY A 53 28.65 -2.21 16.52
C GLY A 53 29.07 -3.54 15.89
N SER A 54 29.51 -4.53 16.67
CA SER A 54 29.81 -5.88 16.14
C SER A 54 28.51 -6.57 15.65
N ASP A 55 28.55 -7.09 14.42
CA ASP A 55 27.45 -7.91 13.92
C ASP A 55 27.48 -9.30 14.57
N VAL A 56 26.39 -9.64 15.25
CA VAL A 56 26.20 -10.94 15.95
C VAL A 56 25.08 -11.77 15.32
N THR A 57 24.63 -11.41 14.12
CA THR A 57 23.51 -12.04 13.41
C THR A 57 23.73 -13.54 13.23
N GLU A 58 24.90 -13.93 12.69
CA GLU A 58 25.23 -15.35 12.49
C GLU A 58 25.50 -16.05 13.81
N LEU A 59 26.20 -15.40 14.73
CA LEU A 59 26.56 -15.94 16.04
C LEU A 59 25.31 -16.30 16.88
N LEU A 60 24.28 -15.46 16.81
CA LEU A 60 23.01 -15.64 17.50
C LEU A 60 21.96 -16.39 16.65
N GLU A 61 22.31 -16.85 15.46
CA GLU A 61 21.41 -17.54 14.53
C GLU A 61 20.14 -16.73 14.20
N ILE A 62 20.25 -15.41 14.16
CA ILE A 62 19.14 -14.52 13.86
C ILE A 62 18.81 -14.60 12.37
N LYS A 63 17.52 -14.78 12.05
CA LYS A 63 17.04 -14.85 10.67
C LYS A 63 16.17 -13.63 10.39
N TYR A 64 16.51 -12.87 9.38
CA TYR A 64 15.66 -11.81 8.88
C TYR A 64 14.59 -12.39 7.94
N SER A 65 13.39 -11.86 8.03
CA SER A 65 12.35 -12.18 7.05
C SER A 65 12.76 -11.55 5.73
N ASN A 66 13.08 -12.35 4.73
CA ASN A 66 13.34 -11.80 3.41
C ASN A 66 12.06 -11.09 2.93
N PRO A 67 12.09 -9.82 2.54
CA PRO A 67 10.94 -9.12 2.00
C PRO A 67 10.30 -9.87 0.81
N ALA A 68 11.09 -10.60 0.04
CA ALA A 68 10.60 -11.47 -1.04
C ALA A 68 9.78 -12.67 -0.50
N ASP A 69 10.10 -13.20 0.68
CA ASP A 69 9.33 -14.29 1.30
C ASP A 69 8.06 -13.75 2.00
N ALA A 70 8.10 -12.52 2.50
CA ALA A 70 6.91 -11.82 3.00
C ALA A 70 5.90 -11.55 1.87
N LYS A 71 6.37 -11.29 0.64
CA LYS A 71 5.52 -11.15 -0.54
C LYS A 71 4.77 -12.44 -0.91
N ARG A 72 5.29 -13.61 -0.54
CA ARG A 72 4.65 -14.92 -0.82
C ARG A 72 3.60 -15.33 0.19
N LYS A 73 3.57 -14.72 1.38
CA LYS A 73 2.60 -14.96 2.46
C LYS A 73 1.84 -13.70 2.85
N SER A 74 1.44 -12.87 1.89
CA SER A 74 0.33 -11.97 2.15
C SER A 74 -0.93 -12.84 2.18
N ASP A 75 -1.24 -13.39 3.33
CA ASP A 75 -2.57 -13.87 3.61
C ASP A 75 -3.47 -12.64 3.48
N GLY A 76 -4.05 -12.45 2.29
CA GLY A 76 -5.19 -11.56 2.13
C GLY A 76 -6.25 -11.97 3.14
N PRO A 77 -7.20 -11.14 3.49
CA PRO A 77 -8.22 -11.49 4.44
C PRO A 77 -8.83 -12.84 4.06
N ASP A 78 -9.04 -13.69 5.06
CA ASP A 78 -9.66 -14.99 4.86
C ASP A 78 -11.02 -14.76 4.18
N LYS A 79 -11.38 -15.64 3.22
CA LYS A 79 -12.69 -15.61 2.52
C LYS A 79 -13.87 -15.42 3.47
N TYR A 80 -13.74 -15.88 4.70
CA TYR A 80 -14.75 -15.72 5.75
C TYR A 80 -14.77 -14.28 6.31
N GLU A 81 -13.62 -13.62 6.39
CA GLU A 81 -13.52 -12.22 6.82
C GLU A 81 -14.13 -11.29 5.76
N VAL A 82 -13.87 -11.59 4.48
CA VAL A 82 -14.46 -10.86 3.37
C VAL A 82 -15.98 -10.97 3.37
N MET A 83 -16.51 -12.20 3.47
CA MET A 83 -17.95 -12.43 3.61
C MET A 83 -18.52 -11.66 4.81
N ALA A 84 -17.81 -11.64 5.95
CA ALA A 84 -18.23 -10.90 7.14
C ALA A 84 -18.21 -9.39 6.93
N GLN A 85 -17.25 -8.86 6.17
CA GLN A 85 -17.21 -7.44 5.81
C GLN A 85 -18.34 -7.05 4.87
N ARG A 86 -18.65 -7.88 3.87
CA ARG A 86 -19.77 -7.66 2.95
C ARG A 86 -21.11 -7.63 3.67
N HIS A 87 -21.31 -8.52 4.63
CA HIS A 87 -22.57 -8.62 5.40
C HIS A 87 -22.44 -8.04 6.81
N LYS A 88 -21.82 -6.85 6.97
CA LYS A 88 -21.52 -6.21 8.28
C LYS A 88 -22.70 -6.19 9.26
N LYS A 89 -23.90 -5.85 8.77
CA LYS A 89 -25.11 -5.79 9.63
C LYS A 89 -25.48 -7.16 10.21
N LEU A 90 -25.39 -8.20 9.40
CA LEU A 90 -25.68 -9.57 9.79
C LEU A 90 -24.65 -10.10 10.79
N PHE A 91 -23.36 -9.88 10.52
CA PHE A 91 -22.23 -10.35 11.32
C PHE A 91 -22.03 -9.58 12.64
N LYS A 92 -22.78 -8.51 12.89
CA LYS A 92 -22.85 -7.88 14.23
C LYS A 92 -23.65 -8.72 15.24
N LYS A 93 -24.51 -9.64 14.81
CA LYS A 93 -25.34 -10.48 15.69
C LYS A 93 -24.51 -11.48 16.49
N SER A 94 -24.77 -11.60 17.81
CA SER A 94 -23.98 -12.40 18.74
C SER A 94 -23.89 -13.89 18.36
N TRP A 95 -24.99 -14.50 17.88
CA TRP A 95 -25.01 -15.90 17.48
C TRP A 95 -24.19 -16.18 16.23
N ILE A 96 -24.11 -15.23 15.29
CA ILE A 96 -23.23 -15.34 14.10
C ILE A 96 -21.76 -15.23 14.51
N LYS A 97 -21.42 -14.29 15.41
CA LYS A 97 -20.06 -14.20 15.97
C LYS A 97 -19.64 -15.50 16.68
N TRP A 98 -20.57 -16.15 17.35
CA TRP A 98 -20.35 -17.46 17.98
C TRP A 98 -20.09 -18.56 16.95
N LEU A 99 -20.83 -18.59 15.83
CA LEU A 99 -20.58 -19.51 14.70
C LEU A 99 -19.21 -19.24 14.04
N MET A 100 -18.84 -17.99 13.83
CA MET A 100 -17.56 -17.58 13.24
C MET A 100 -16.34 -18.04 14.04
N LYS A 101 -16.48 -18.31 15.32
CA LYS A 101 -15.40 -18.88 16.16
C LYS A 101 -15.15 -20.36 15.93
N ARG A 102 -15.98 -21.05 15.16
CA ARG A 102 -15.91 -22.49 14.90
C ARG A 102 -15.73 -22.77 13.42
N GLU A 103 -14.82 -23.67 13.07
CA GLU A 103 -14.54 -23.99 11.67
C GLU A 103 -15.76 -24.52 10.90
N TRP A 104 -16.57 -25.37 11.53
CA TRP A 104 -17.83 -25.83 10.91
C TRP A 104 -18.84 -24.70 10.75
N GLY A 105 -18.88 -23.75 11.70
CA GLY A 105 -19.75 -22.59 11.66
C GLY A 105 -19.35 -21.61 10.54
N LYS A 106 -18.05 -21.37 10.34
CA LYS A 106 -17.54 -20.60 9.21
C LYS A 106 -17.95 -21.24 7.87
N LYS A 107 -17.78 -22.57 7.74
CA LYS A 107 -18.18 -23.30 6.53
C LYS A 107 -19.67 -23.20 6.26
N LEU A 108 -20.51 -23.34 7.30
CA LEU A 108 -21.98 -23.20 7.19
C LEU A 108 -22.37 -21.78 6.74
N LEU A 109 -21.82 -20.75 7.40
CA LEU A 109 -22.09 -19.37 7.05
C LEU A 109 -21.64 -19.06 5.63
N PHE A 110 -20.49 -19.60 5.21
CA PHE A 110 -19.99 -19.43 3.84
C PHE A 110 -20.88 -20.15 2.80
N ALA A 111 -21.46 -21.28 3.14
CA ALA A 111 -22.41 -21.98 2.27
C ALA A 111 -23.74 -21.18 2.10
N LEU A 112 -24.14 -20.43 3.12
CA LEU A 112 -25.40 -19.65 3.11
C LEU A 112 -25.19 -18.24 2.52
N PHE A 113 -24.08 -17.60 2.79
CA PHE A 113 -23.84 -16.16 2.49
C PHE A 113 -22.58 -15.92 1.65
N GLY A 114 -21.75 -16.94 1.42
CA GLY A 114 -20.56 -16.84 0.61
C GLY A 114 -20.89 -16.79 -0.88
N SER A 115 -20.09 -16.08 -1.65
CA SER A 115 -20.18 -16.06 -3.11
C SER A 115 -18.88 -16.51 -3.75
N ASN A 116 -18.92 -16.81 -5.05
CA ASN A 116 -17.71 -17.10 -5.81
C ASN A 116 -16.78 -15.88 -5.89
N GLN A 117 -17.32 -14.67 -5.76
CA GLN A 117 -16.57 -13.42 -5.65
C GLN A 117 -15.68 -13.39 -4.40
N ASP A 118 -16.11 -14.00 -3.28
CA ASP A 118 -15.29 -14.09 -2.06
C ASP A 118 -14.00 -14.89 -2.25
N LYS A 119 -13.94 -15.72 -3.29
CA LYS A 119 -12.74 -16.49 -3.65
C LYS A 119 -11.75 -15.72 -4.52
N ALA A 120 -12.19 -14.67 -5.19
CA ALA A 120 -11.46 -13.93 -6.23
C ALA A 120 -10.97 -12.54 -5.78
N ILE A 121 -10.98 -12.24 -4.49
CA ILE A 121 -10.78 -10.89 -3.93
C ILE A 121 -9.30 -10.48 -3.85
N ARG A 122 -8.38 -11.27 -4.32
CA ARG A 122 -6.97 -10.87 -4.35
C ARG A 122 -6.73 -9.86 -5.46
N PHE A 123 -5.79 -8.95 -5.20
CA PHE A 123 -5.25 -8.08 -6.22
C PHE A 123 -4.80 -8.93 -7.44
N PRO A 124 -5.20 -8.58 -8.67
CA PRO A 124 -4.81 -9.35 -9.85
C PRO A 124 -3.28 -9.32 -10.00
N ASN A 125 -2.69 -10.48 -10.22
CA ASN A 125 -1.23 -10.68 -10.28
C ASN A 125 -0.73 -11.10 -11.66
N HIS A 126 -1.60 -11.07 -12.67
CA HIS A 126 -1.26 -11.46 -14.04
C HIS A 126 -0.72 -10.30 -14.88
N PHE A 127 -0.79 -9.07 -14.38
CA PHE A 127 -0.22 -7.89 -15.05
C PHE A 127 1.28 -7.78 -14.76
N GLU A 128 2.09 -7.73 -15.80
CA GLU A 128 3.55 -7.80 -15.69
C GLU A 128 4.15 -6.62 -14.92
N TYR A 129 3.68 -5.40 -15.20
CA TYR A 129 4.26 -4.17 -14.67
C TYR A 129 3.48 -3.57 -13.49
N ILE A 130 2.29 -4.09 -13.18
CA ILE A 130 1.49 -3.58 -12.08
C ILE A 130 1.92 -4.25 -10.78
N SER A 131 2.49 -3.46 -9.88
CA SER A 131 2.87 -3.88 -8.54
C SER A 131 2.04 -3.18 -7.48
N LYS A 132 2.17 -3.64 -6.23
CA LYS A 132 1.66 -2.90 -5.08
C LYS A 132 2.37 -1.55 -4.98
N THR A 133 1.65 -0.57 -4.46
CA THR A 133 2.08 0.83 -4.33
C THR A 133 3.05 1.08 -3.19
N ASP A 134 3.71 0.03 -2.66
CA ASP A 134 4.69 0.16 -1.59
C ASP A 134 5.98 0.80 -2.12
N GLN A 135 6.34 1.92 -1.52
CA GLN A 135 7.62 2.57 -1.77
C GLN A 135 8.66 2.08 -0.75
N GLU A 136 9.90 1.92 -1.19
CA GLU A 136 11.00 1.62 -0.28
C GLU A 136 11.31 2.86 0.57
N ARG A 137 11.54 2.66 1.86
CA ARG A 137 11.88 3.75 2.76
C ARG A 137 13.34 4.12 2.62
N CYS A 138 13.63 5.42 2.61
CA CYS A 138 15.00 5.92 2.48
C CYS A 138 15.93 5.41 3.60
N GLU A 139 15.39 5.16 4.81
CA GLU A 139 16.16 4.58 5.92
C GLU A 139 16.71 3.18 5.61
N ASN A 140 16.06 2.44 4.68
CA ASN A 140 16.52 1.12 4.24
C ASN A 140 17.56 1.20 3.12
N LEU A 141 17.86 2.38 2.62
CA LEU A 141 18.75 2.65 1.49
C LEU A 141 19.91 3.56 1.93
N PRO A 142 20.86 3.10 2.78
CA PRO A 142 21.87 3.96 3.40
C PRO A 142 22.78 4.66 2.39
N ASP A 143 22.92 4.09 1.19
CA ASP A 143 23.74 4.65 0.13
C ASP A 143 23.01 5.62 -0.80
N ILE A 144 21.70 5.82 -0.63
CA ILE A 144 20.92 6.68 -1.52
C ILE A 144 21.40 8.13 -1.52
N LEU A 145 21.89 8.64 -0.37
CA LEU A 145 22.40 10.00 -0.25
C LEU A 145 23.71 10.23 -0.98
N LYS A 146 24.46 9.13 -1.29
CA LYS A 146 25.67 9.18 -2.10
C LYS A 146 25.38 9.31 -3.59
N ASP A 147 24.16 8.94 -4.00
CA ASP A 147 23.69 9.06 -5.37
C ASP A 147 23.28 10.52 -5.63
N LYS A 148 24.07 11.22 -6.43
CA LYS A 148 23.82 12.61 -6.83
C LYS A 148 23.04 12.73 -8.12
N THR A 149 22.39 11.66 -8.55
CA THR A 149 21.40 11.69 -9.64
C THR A 149 20.22 12.56 -9.21
N PRO A 150 19.74 13.46 -10.08
CA PRO A 150 18.53 14.23 -9.78
C PRO A 150 17.29 13.34 -9.62
N TYR A 151 16.41 13.73 -8.73
CA TYR A 151 15.12 13.08 -8.46
C TYR A 151 13.97 14.03 -8.79
N ILE A 152 12.88 13.45 -9.27
CA ILE A 152 11.58 14.13 -9.27
C ILE A 152 10.99 13.92 -7.88
N ARG A 153 10.67 15.00 -7.17
CA ARG A 153 10.09 14.99 -5.83
C ARG A 153 8.61 15.31 -5.89
N THR A 154 7.79 14.44 -5.30
CA THR A 154 6.34 14.64 -5.21
C THR A 154 5.87 14.58 -3.77
N GLN A 155 4.76 15.24 -3.44
CA GLN A 155 4.16 15.11 -2.12
C GLN A 155 3.55 13.72 -1.92
N LYS A 156 3.81 13.13 -0.75
CA LYS A 156 3.20 11.87 -0.33
C LYS A 156 1.87 12.14 0.36
N CYS A 157 0.77 11.82 -0.29
CA CYS A 157 -0.56 11.94 0.29
C CYS A 157 -0.82 10.81 1.29
N ASP A 158 -1.39 11.13 2.45
CA ASP A 158 -1.79 10.16 3.49
C ASP A 158 -3.27 9.80 3.33
N GLY A 159 -3.53 8.67 2.73
CA GLY A 159 -4.88 8.25 2.42
C GLY A 159 -5.03 6.73 2.33
N SER A 160 -5.74 6.28 1.32
CA SER A 160 -5.93 4.86 1.00
C SER A 160 -5.59 4.60 -0.46
N SER A 161 -4.57 3.77 -0.68
CA SER A 161 -4.10 3.44 -2.03
C SER A 161 -5.16 2.71 -2.84
N ALA A 162 -5.43 3.23 -4.03
CA ALA A 162 -6.37 2.70 -5.01
C ALA A 162 -5.68 2.40 -6.34
N THR A 163 -6.14 1.36 -7.01
CA THR A 163 -5.65 0.95 -8.32
C THR A 163 -6.84 0.65 -9.22
N TYR A 164 -6.87 1.27 -10.38
CA TYR A 164 -7.89 1.13 -11.41
C TYR A 164 -7.24 0.58 -12.68
N ILE A 165 -7.72 -0.56 -13.15
CA ILE A 165 -7.15 -1.23 -14.33
C ILE A 165 -8.27 -1.52 -15.31
N LEU A 166 -8.05 -1.20 -16.58
CA LEU A 166 -8.89 -1.68 -17.68
C LEU A 166 -8.07 -2.58 -18.59
N GLU A 167 -8.56 -3.78 -18.81
CA GLU A 167 -7.95 -4.81 -19.65
C GLU A 167 -8.82 -5.14 -20.86
N LYS A 168 -8.19 -5.30 -22.03
CA LYS A 168 -8.85 -5.88 -23.21
C LYS A 168 -8.88 -7.39 -23.08
N ILE A 169 -10.06 -7.97 -22.78
CA ILE A 169 -10.22 -9.44 -22.72
C ILE A 169 -10.31 -10.03 -24.11
N ASN A 170 -10.93 -9.32 -25.03
CA ASN A 170 -11.08 -9.73 -26.41
C ASN A 170 -10.76 -8.57 -27.35
N SER A 171 -9.73 -8.76 -28.18
CA SER A 171 -9.26 -7.77 -29.15
C SER A 171 -9.85 -7.97 -30.56
N HIS A 172 -10.95 -8.71 -30.69
CA HIS A 172 -11.60 -8.89 -32.01
C HIS A 172 -12.11 -7.54 -32.55
N PRO A 173 -11.78 -7.14 -33.78
CA PRO A 173 -12.10 -5.81 -34.30
C PRO A 173 -13.58 -5.42 -34.24
N LEU A 174 -14.49 -6.41 -34.30
CA LEU A 174 -15.94 -6.18 -34.29
C LEU A 174 -16.58 -6.35 -32.90
N LYS A 175 -15.85 -6.86 -31.90
CA LYS A 175 -16.36 -7.07 -30.52
C LYS A 175 -15.23 -6.91 -29.53
N LYS A 176 -14.97 -5.66 -29.14
CA LYS A 176 -14.03 -5.37 -28.06
C LYS A 176 -14.74 -5.62 -26.73
N GLU A 177 -14.15 -6.46 -25.91
CA GLU A 177 -14.61 -6.71 -24.53
C GLU A 177 -13.53 -6.23 -23.58
N TYR A 178 -13.95 -5.55 -22.52
CA TYR A 178 -13.07 -5.01 -21.50
C TYR A 178 -13.47 -5.55 -20.14
N GLU A 179 -12.51 -5.71 -19.25
CA GLU A 179 -12.74 -5.96 -17.84
C GLU A 179 -12.15 -4.83 -17.03
N PHE A 180 -12.97 -4.24 -16.16
CA PHE A 180 -12.57 -3.15 -15.26
C PHE A 180 -12.31 -3.70 -13.87
N TYR A 181 -11.14 -3.39 -13.32
CA TYR A 181 -10.72 -3.81 -12.00
C TYR A 181 -10.59 -2.57 -11.11
N VAL A 182 -11.31 -2.58 -10.01
CA VAL A 182 -11.15 -1.61 -8.92
C VAL A 182 -10.47 -2.33 -7.78
N CYS A 183 -9.33 -1.81 -7.30
CA CYS A 183 -8.53 -2.50 -6.30
C CYS A 183 -8.11 -1.54 -5.19
N SER A 184 -8.10 -2.05 -3.96
CA SER A 184 -7.33 -1.49 -2.86
C SER A 184 -5.89 -2.00 -2.95
N ARG A 185 -5.02 -1.60 -2.01
CA ARG A 185 -3.62 -2.04 -1.96
C ARG A 185 -3.43 -3.57 -2.11
N ASN A 186 -4.35 -4.38 -1.60
CA ASN A 186 -4.19 -5.83 -1.54
C ASN A 186 -5.31 -6.63 -2.20
N LEU A 187 -6.43 -5.99 -2.48
CA LEU A 187 -7.68 -6.67 -2.81
C LEU A 187 -8.33 -6.06 -4.03
N ARG A 188 -8.96 -6.90 -4.86
CA ARG A 188 -9.96 -6.44 -5.81
C ARG A 188 -11.24 -6.11 -5.04
N VAL A 189 -11.80 -4.95 -5.30
CA VAL A 189 -13.04 -4.45 -4.71
C VAL A 189 -14.15 -4.61 -5.73
N PHE A 190 -15.19 -5.37 -5.39
CA PHE A 190 -16.33 -5.55 -6.28
C PHE A 190 -17.40 -4.51 -6.00
N LYS A 191 -18.02 -4.02 -7.05
CA LYS A 191 -19.18 -3.14 -6.90
C LYS A 191 -20.28 -3.89 -6.17
N GLU A 192 -20.75 -3.33 -5.07
CA GLU A 192 -21.84 -3.94 -4.31
C GLU A 192 -23.15 -3.75 -5.07
N THR A 193 -23.86 -4.84 -5.28
CA THR A 193 -25.16 -4.87 -5.95
C THR A 193 -26.31 -5.17 -4.99
N ASP A 194 -25.99 -5.57 -3.74
CA ASP A 194 -27.01 -5.83 -2.72
C ASP A 194 -27.42 -4.51 -2.03
N PRO A 195 -28.66 -4.04 -2.20
CA PRO A 195 -29.15 -2.81 -1.59
C PRO A 195 -29.17 -2.84 -0.05
N LEU A 196 -28.97 -4.01 0.57
CA LEU A 196 -28.90 -4.17 2.02
C LEU A 196 -27.46 -3.96 2.57
N VAL A 197 -26.47 -3.87 1.69
CA VAL A 197 -25.08 -3.61 2.06
C VAL A 197 -24.83 -2.11 1.98
N ASP A 198 -24.06 -1.61 2.93
CA ASP A 198 -23.66 -0.19 2.94
C ASP A 198 -22.69 0.07 1.78
N THR A 199 -23.14 0.82 0.78
CA THR A 199 -22.44 1.07 -0.48
C THR A 199 -21.39 2.19 -0.39
N ASN A 200 -21.08 2.70 0.79
CA ASN A 200 -20.07 3.73 1.01
C ASN A 200 -18.65 3.12 0.83
N ASP A 201 -18.35 2.64 -0.36
CA ASP A 201 -17.04 2.15 -0.75
C ASP A 201 -16.30 3.28 -1.48
N PRO A 202 -15.23 3.84 -0.89
CA PRO A 202 -14.54 4.99 -1.47
C PRO A 202 -13.86 4.65 -2.81
N TYR A 203 -13.53 3.38 -3.06
CA TYR A 203 -12.88 2.97 -4.32
C TYR A 203 -13.84 3.08 -5.50
N TRP A 204 -15.08 2.59 -5.35
CA TRP A 204 -16.10 2.72 -6.38
C TRP A 204 -16.67 4.14 -6.46
N GLU A 205 -16.75 4.85 -5.32
CA GLU A 205 -17.10 6.26 -5.31
C GLU A 205 -16.16 7.07 -6.22
N MET A 206 -14.85 6.86 -6.11
CA MET A 206 -13.88 7.56 -6.98
C MET A 206 -13.94 7.09 -8.42
N ALA A 207 -14.15 5.79 -8.66
CA ALA A 207 -14.31 5.25 -10.02
C ALA A 207 -15.48 5.94 -10.76
N GLU A 208 -16.57 6.19 -10.05
CA GLU A 208 -17.78 6.84 -10.59
C GLU A 208 -17.63 8.37 -10.66
N LYS A 209 -17.14 9.00 -9.59
CA LYS A 209 -16.93 10.48 -9.54
C LYS A 209 -16.08 10.97 -10.71
N TYR A 210 -15.00 10.25 -11.01
CA TYR A 210 -14.07 10.64 -12.08
C TYR A 210 -14.31 9.93 -13.41
N ASP A 211 -15.35 9.11 -13.54
CA ASP A 211 -15.65 8.30 -14.74
C ASP A 211 -14.41 7.54 -15.28
N ILE A 212 -13.69 6.91 -14.35
CA ILE A 212 -12.37 6.31 -14.63
C ILE A 212 -12.46 5.22 -15.71
N GLU A 213 -13.48 4.36 -15.67
CA GLU A 213 -13.64 3.27 -16.63
C GLU A 213 -13.73 3.80 -18.07
N SER A 214 -14.53 4.85 -18.31
CA SER A 214 -14.68 5.46 -19.63
C SER A 214 -13.39 6.14 -20.11
N LYS A 215 -12.68 6.81 -19.22
CA LYS A 215 -11.40 7.47 -19.49
C LYS A 215 -10.30 6.45 -19.87
N LEU A 216 -10.17 5.37 -19.09
CA LEU A 216 -9.24 4.30 -19.39
C LEU A 216 -9.58 3.59 -20.71
N LYS A 217 -10.88 3.45 -21.03
CA LYS A 217 -11.32 2.87 -22.29
C LYS A 217 -10.97 3.76 -23.48
N ASP A 218 -11.19 5.07 -23.36
CA ASP A 218 -10.80 6.03 -24.39
C ASP A 218 -9.29 6.00 -24.62
N TYR A 219 -8.49 5.93 -23.53
CA TYR A 219 -7.04 5.75 -23.63
C TYR A 219 -6.67 4.48 -24.40
N LEU A 220 -7.24 3.32 -24.04
CA LEU A 220 -6.96 2.06 -24.74
C LEU A 220 -7.43 2.07 -26.20
N ASP A 221 -8.49 2.78 -26.52
CA ASP A 221 -8.97 2.90 -27.90
C ASP A 221 -8.05 3.79 -28.76
N LYS A 222 -7.51 4.86 -28.19
CA LYS A 222 -6.49 5.71 -28.82
C LYS A 222 -5.15 4.97 -29.00
N HIS A 223 -4.78 4.13 -28.03
CA HIS A 223 -3.53 3.34 -28.03
C HIS A 223 -3.81 1.88 -28.37
N GLY A 224 -4.17 1.63 -29.63
CA GLY A 224 -4.72 0.35 -30.10
C GLY A 224 -3.88 -0.91 -29.82
N LYS A 225 -2.56 -0.80 -29.70
CA LYS A 225 -1.63 -1.90 -29.36
C LYS A 225 -1.63 -2.24 -27.87
N CYS A 226 -1.97 -1.28 -27.01
CA CYS A 226 -2.00 -1.45 -25.57
C CYS A 226 -3.06 -2.47 -25.14
N GLN A 227 -2.71 -3.44 -24.29
CA GLN A 227 -3.60 -4.49 -23.83
C GLN A 227 -4.32 -4.13 -22.54
N TYR A 228 -3.66 -3.39 -21.67
CA TYR A 228 -4.25 -2.86 -20.43
C TYR A 228 -3.66 -1.50 -20.11
N VAL A 229 -4.39 -0.74 -19.32
CA VAL A 229 -3.93 0.52 -18.72
C VAL A 229 -4.35 0.56 -17.26
N CYS A 230 -3.51 1.15 -16.43
CA CYS A 230 -3.69 1.22 -14.99
C CYS A 230 -3.37 2.63 -14.50
N TRP A 231 -4.25 3.17 -13.66
CA TRP A 231 -3.97 4.36 -12.84
C TRP A 231 -3.95 3.96 -11.37
N GLN A 232 -2.88 4.35 -10.67
CA GLN A 232 -2.76 4.19 -9.23
C GLN A 232 -2.75 5.57 -8.59
N GLY A 233 -3.47 5.71 -7.49
CA GLY A 233 -3.59 6.97 -6.76
C GLY A 233 -3.89 6.75 -5.29
N GLU A 234 -3.89 7.84 -4.54
CA GLU A 234 -4.25 7.87 -3.14
C GLU A 234 -5.63 8.51 -2.99
N ILE A 235 -6.57 7.82 -2.35
CA ILE A 235 -7.87 8.38 -1.98
C ILE A 235 -7.70 9.11 -0.65
N CYS A 236 -7.92 10.42 -0.67
CA CYS A 236 -7.89 11.28 0.52
C CYS A 236 -9.25 11.90 0.75
N GLY A 237 -9.61 12.18 2.00
CA GLY A 237 -10.85 12.86 2.33
C GLY A 237 -11.56 12.36 3.57
N PRO A 238 -12.83 12.78 3.77
CA PRO A 238 -13.62 12.41 4.94
C PRO A 238 -13.69 10.88 5.13
N LYS A 239 -13.47 10.42 6.36
CA LYS A 239 -13.45 8.99 6.76
C LYS A 239 -12.22 8.19 6.29
N ILE A 240 -11.30 8.79 5.56
CA ILE A 240 -10.03 8.18 5.16
C ILE A 240 -8.94 8.66 6.11
N GLN A 241 -8.20 7.77 6.78
CA GLN A 241 -7.05 8.06 7.67
C GLN A 241 -7.24 9.27 8.61
N LYS A 242 -8.49 9.53 9.06
CA LYS A 242 -8.87 10.71 9.86
C LYS A 242 -8.78 12.06 9.10
N ASN A 243 -8.72 12.02 7.77
CA ASN A 243 -8.69 13.18 6.90
C ASN A 243 -7.56 14.17 7.22
N PRO A 244 -6.29 13.77 7.13
CA PRO A 244 -5.16 14.67 7.42
C PRO A 244 -5.05 15.84 6.43
N HIS A 245 -5.72 15.75 5.28
CA HIS A 245 -5.80 16.78 4.25
C HIS A 245 -6.96 17.77 4.48
N GLU A 246 -7.77 17.58 5.51
CA GLU A 246 -8.94 18.40 5.85
C GLU A 246 -9.88 18.67 4.66
N LEU A 247 -9.96 17.74 3.72
CA LEU A 247 -10.80 17.84 2.52
C LEU A 247 -12.29 17.72 2.88
N SER A 248 -13.13 18.47 2.19
CA SER A 248 -14.60 18.45 2.39
C SER A 248 -15.26 17.21 1.77
N GLU A 249 -14.67 16.66 0.71
CA GLU A 249 -15.10 15.44 0.03
C GLU A 249 -13.90 14.53 -0.31
N ASN A 250 -14.19 13.31 -0.81
CA ASN A 250 -13.14 12.40 -1.22
C ASN A 250 -12.57 12.78 -2.60
N HIS A 251 -11.24 12.75 -2.69
CA HIS A 251 -10.46 13.00 -3.90
C HIS A 251 -9.54 11.82 -4.20
N LEU A 252 -9.18 11.66 -5.47
CA LEU A 252 -8.20 10.67 -5.93
C LEU A 252 -7.01 11.40 -6.54
N PHE A 253 -5.87 11.38 -5.86
CA PHE A 253 -4.62 11.95 -6.36
C PHE A 253 -3.78 10.86 -7.03
N CYS A 254 -3.70 10.88 -8.36
CA CYS A 254 -2.95 9.91 -9.15
C CYS A 254 -1.45 10.10 -8.97
N PHE A 255 -0.69 8.98 -8.88
CA PHE A 255 0.76 8.99 -8.73
C PHE A 255 1.50 7.99 -9.61
N HIS A 256 0.85 6.94 -10.14
CA HIS A 256 1.42 6.04 -11.13
C HIS A 256 0.46 5.79 -12.27
N MET A 257 1.00 5.83 -13.48
CA MET A 257 0.37 5.33 -14.68
C MET A 257 1.20 4.19 -15.27
N ILE A 258 0.55 3.11 -15.63
CA ILE A 258 1.17 1.89 -16.13
C ILE A 258 0.33 1.37 -17.27
N ASP A 259 0.96 0.90 -18.33
CA ASP A 259 0.28 0.16 -19.38
C ASP A 259 1.03 -1.13 -19.74
N SER A 260 0.64 -1.78 -20.81
CA SER A 260 1.28 -3.04 -21.26
C SER A 260 2.71 -2.87 -21.76
N ASP A 261 3.18 -1.65 -21.99
CA ASP A 261 4.54 -1.33 -22.41
C ASP A 261 5.44 -0.94 -21.21
N GLY A 262 4.84 -0.67 -20.05
CA GLY A 262 5.56 -0.38 -18.80
C GLY A 262 4.97 0.71 -17.95
N LYS A 263 5.74 1.16 -16.96
CA LYS A 263 5.40 2.27 -16.07
C LYS A 263 5.90 3.59 -16.65
N PHE A 264 5.05 4.60 -16.64
CA PHE A 264 5.36 5.94 -17.15
C PHE A 264 6.25 6.74 -16.19
N ASP A 265 7.06 7.65 -16.77
CA ASP A 265 7.59 8.80 -16.04
C ASP A 265 6.43 9.60 -15.47
N ILE A 266 6.52 10.05 -14.22
CA ILE A 266 5.44 10.78 -13.56
C ILE A 266 5.04 12.07 -14.28
N ARG A 267 6.00 12.73 -14.94
CA ARG A 267 5.76 13.95 -15.74
C ARG A 267 4.96 13.66 -17.01
N GLU A 268 5.20 12.50 -17.64
CA GLU A 268 4.43 12.04 -18.79
C GLU A 268 3.04 11.56 -18.36
N ALA A 269 2.97 10.82 -17.27
CA ALA A 269 1.71 10.40 -16.67
C ALA A 269 0.84 11.62 -16.31
N LYS A 270 1.44 12.67 -15.73
CA LYS A 270 0.73 13.91 -15.40
C LYS A 270 0.10 14.57 -16.62
N LYS A 271 0.78 14.62 -17.76
CA LYS A 271 0.20 15.18 -19.01
C LYS A 271 -1.04 14.40 -19.45
N VAL A 272 -1.02 13.06 -19.31
CA VAL A 272 -2.18 12.23 -19.62
C VAL A 272 -3.31 12.51 -18.62
N TRP A 273 -3.01 12.56 -17.31
CA TRP A 273 -4.03 12.87 -16.31
C TRP A 273 -4.64 14.26 -16.50
N ASP A 274 -3.84 15.27 -16.84
CA ASP A 274 -4.31 16.62 -17.15
C ASP A 274 -5.26 16.61 -18.39
N GLU A 275 -4.95 15.80 -19.45
CA GLU A 275 -5.84 15.63 -20.61
C GLU A 275 -7.20 15.02 -20.21
N TYR A 276 -7.18 14.10 -19.27
CA TYR A 276 -8.38 13.44 -18.76
C TYR A 276 -9.01 14.11 -17.55
N GLU A 277 -8.59 15.31 -17.17
CA GLU A 277 -9.10 16.05 -16.01
C GLU A 277 -9.08 15.21 -14.72
N MET A 278 -7.94 14.52 -14.48
CA MET A 278 -7.67 13.78 -13.26
C MET A 278 -6.73 14.56 -12.36
N GLU A 279 -7.00 14.53 -11.06
CA GLU A 279 -6.10 15.09 -10.07
C GLU A 279 -4.87 14.17 -9.88
N SER A 280 -3.73 14.76 -9.62
CA SER A 280 -2.48 14.04 -9.37
C SER A 280 -1.74 14.64 -8.17
N VAL A 281 -0.84 13.83 -7.58
CA VAL A 281 0.05 14.33 -6.53
C VAL A 281 0.89 15.49 -7.07
N PRO A 282 1.08 16.58 -6.28
CA PRO A 282 1.90 17.70 -6.68
C PRO A 282 3.35 17.29 -6.93
N ILE A 283 3.91 17.72 -8.08
CA ILE A 283 5.35 17.67 -8.32
C ILE A 283 5.93 18.94 -7.73
N ASP A 284 6.79 18.80 -6.74
CA ASP A 284 7.42 19.91 -6.04
C ASP A 284 8.72 20.34 -6.74
N ASP A 285 9.54 19.37 -7.16
CA ASP A 285 10.83 19.63 -7.82
C ASP A 285 11.10 18.49 -8.82
N GLU A 286 11.53 18.84 -10.03
CA GLU A 286 11.83 17.87 -11.09
C GLU A 286 13.32 17.48 -11.16
N GLU A 287 14.19 18.20 -10.47
CA GLU A 287 15.65 17.99 -10.47
C GLU A 287 16.24 18.04 -9.07
N TYR A 288 15.51 17.54 -8.07
CA TYR A 288 15.92 17.58 -6.68
C TYR A 288 17.16 16.71 -6.43
N ILE A 289 18.18 17.29 -5.81
CA ILE A 289 19.38 16.59 -5.38
C ILE A 289 19.29 16.29 -3.89
N LEU A 290 19.45 15.00 -3.52
CA LEU A 290 19.41 14.59 -2.12
C LEU A 290 20.57 15.23 -1.33
N PRO A 291 20.36 15.71 -0.08
CA PRO A 291 21.41 16.18 0.80
C PRO A 291 22.46 15.11 1.08
N ASP A 292 23.63 15.51 1.52
CA ASP A 292 24.71 14.60 1.91
C ASP A 292 24.47 13.99 3.30
N ASP A 293 23.81 14.74 4.16
CA ASP A 293 23.55 14.38 5.55
C ASP A 293 22.14 13.84 5.76
N PHE A 294 22.02 12.72 6.48
CA PHE A 294 20.72 12.07 6.70
C PHE A 294 19.80 12.84 7.64
N GLU A 295 20.33 13.58 8.60
CA GLU A 295 19.49 14.40 9.49
C GLU A 295 18.97 15.64 8.74
N GLU A 296 19.78 16.25 7.87
CA GLU A 296 19.32 17.29 6.95
C GLU A 296 18.23 16.73 6.03
N PHE A 297 18.43 15.54 5.47
CA PHE A 297 17.43 14.88 4.62
C PHE A 297 16.12 14.64 5.35
N LYS A 298 16.13 14.18 6.60
CA LYS A 298 14.92 14.01 7.41
C LYS A 298 14.17 15.32 7.62
N GLN A 299 14.89 16.41 7.87
CA GLN A 299 14.29 17.72 8.08
C GLN A 299 13.54 18.21 6.84
N THR A 300 13.92 17.77 5.64
CA THR A 300 13.17 18.11 4.42
C THR A 300 11.79 17.48 4.36
N ALA A 301 11.53 16.43 5.14
CA ALA A 301 10.22 15.81 5.24
C ALA A 301 9.23 16.57 6.12
N ASP A 302 9.71 17.51 6.94
CA ASP A 302 8.87 18.38 7.75
C ASP A 302 8.30 19.50 6.88
N GLY A 303 6.97 19.62 6.85
CA GLY A 303 6.33 20.64 6.04
C GLY A 303 4.80 20.51 6.02
N TYR A 304 4.19 21.25 5.13
CA TYR A 304 2.75 21.29 4.97
C TYR A 304 2.36 20.88 3.55
N TYR A 305 1.17 20.32 3.41
CA TYR A 305 0.60 20.06 2.09
C TYR A 305 0.37 21.34 1.33
N THR A 306 0.54 21.30 0.00
CA THR A 306 0.14 22.40 -0.88
C THR A 306 -1.38 22.53 -0.93
N PRO A 307 -1.92 23.71 -1.31
CA PRO A 307 -3.36 23.90 -1.48
C PRO A 307 -4.01 22.94 -2.48
N ASP A 308 -3.24 22.37 -3.40
CA ASP A 308 -3.74 21.43 -4.42
C ASP A 308 -4.27 20.12 -3.81
N VAL A 309 -3.77 19.74 -2.63
CA VAL A 309 -4.15 18.50 -1.94
C VAL A 309 -4.71 18.72 -0.53
N CYS A 310 -4.89 19.98 -0.12
CA CYS A 310 -5.39 20.33 1.20
C CYS A 310 -6.29 21.57 1.11
N GLU A 311 -7.58 21.43 1.36
CA GLU A 311 -8.54 22.55 1.28
C GLU A 311 -8.37 23.52 2.44
N GLY A 312 -7.98 24.77 2.13
CA GLY A 312 -8.20 25.94 2.99
C GLY A 312 -7.40 26.04 4.28
N HIS A 313 -6.46 25.13 4.53
CA HIS A 313 -5.72 25.08 5.79
C HIS A 313 -4.21 25.09 5.58
N GLU A 314 -3.58 26.24 5.87
CA GLU A 314 -2.13 26.45 5.79
C GLU A 314 -1.29 25.59 6.74
N LYS A 315 -1.87 24.58 7.41
CA LYS A 315 -1.22 23.83 8.50
C LYS A 315 -1.46 22.33 8.50
N CYS A 316 -1.91 21.76 7.39
CA CYS A 316 -1.99 20.31 7.28
C CYS A 316 -0.59 19.73 7.12
N SER A 317 -0.03 19.17 8.20
CA SER A 317 1.30 18.54 8.16
C SER A 317 1.33 17.41 7.14
N MET A 318 2.28 17.44 6.23
CA MET A 318 2.44 16.42 5.21
C MET A 318 3.05 15.12 5.79
N GLU A 319 2.80 14.00 5.12
CA GLU A 319 3.40 12.71 5.47
C GLU A 319 4.89 12.64 5.07
N GLY A 320 5.30 13.38 4.04
CA GLY A 320 6.64 13.42 3.49
C GLY A 320 6.67 13.51 1.97
N TRP A 321 7.73 12.99 1.38
CA TRP A 321 8.01 13.04 -0.05
C TRP A 321 8.16 11.65 -0.67
N VAL A 322 7.90 11.56 -1.97
CA VAL A 322 8.26 10.43 -2.81
C VAL A 322 9.24 10.90 -3.87
N TYR A 323 10.30 10.12 -4.08
CA TYR A 323 11.39 10.44 -4.97
C TYR A 323 11.44 9.45 -6.14
N TYR A 324 11.46 9.95 -7.36
CA TYR A 324 11.60 9.16 -8.59
C TYR A 324 12.92 9.52 -9.25
N LYS A 325 13.78 8.52 -9.55
CA LYS A 325 15.02 8.79 -10.29
C LYS A 325 14.71 9.32 -11.67
N THR A 326 15.35 10.43 -12.07
CA THR A 326 15.19 10.99 -13.43
C THR A 326 15.78 10.07 -14.51
N THR A 327 16.76 9.24 -14.16
CA THR A 327 17.41 8.27 -15.07
C THR A 327 16.64 6.96 -15.21
N GLU A 328 15.85 6.60 -14.19
CA GLU A 328 14.99 5.41 -14.15
C GLU A 328 13.63 5.75 -13.58
N PRO A 329 12.85 6.60 -14.28
CA PRO A 329 11.62 7.19 -13.73
C PRO A 329 10.48 6.19 -13.51
N SER A 330 10.65 4.96 -13.99
CA SER A 330 9.76 3.85 -13.69
C SER A 330 10.01 3.21 -12.30
N PHE A 331 11.09 3.60 -11.62
CA PHE A 331 11.41 3.15 -10.26
C PHE A 331 11.35 4.32 -9.29
N SER A 332 10.52 4.20 -8.27
CA SER A 332 10.40 5.13 -7.14
C SER A 332 10.84 4.44 -5.86
#